data_ce1e593605e4d59d9756fc050ff554e8
#
_entry.id   ce1e593605e4d59d9756fc050ff554e8
#
_cell.length_a   1.000
_cell.length_b   1.000
_cell.length_c   1.000
_cell.angle_alpha   90.00
_cell.angle_beta   90.00
_cell.angle_gamma   90.00
#
_symmetry.space_group_name_H-M   'P 1'
#
loop_
_entity.id
_entity.type
_entity.pdbx_description
1 polymer ?
#
loop_
_entity_poly.entity_id
_entity_poly.type
_entity_poly.pdbx_seq_one_letter_code
_entity_poly.pdbx_strand_id
1 'polypeptide(L)'
;RAKESPYKFCYFVLNDERKILYDRIDLRVDKMLEDGLLDEVSDLKNRGYTKDMVSMQGLGYKEILDYLNGEISLEKAIYILKRDTRHFAKRQLTWFRRERDVIWINKNEYDHDEERILDVMLSYVRERINTTC
;
A
#
# COMPACT_ATOMS: atom_id res chain seq x y z
N ARG A 1 19.89 -0.09 -15.18
CA ARG A 1 19.36 1.27 -15.20
C ARG A 1 20.34 2.25 -15.83
N ALA A 2 20.03 2.71 -17.00
CA ALA A 2 21.00 3.40 -17.83
C ALA A 2 20.89 4.93 -17.82
N LYS A 3 19.84 5.50 -17.29
CA LYS A 3 19.62 6.95 -17.36
C LYS A 3 19.48 7.58 -16.00
N GLU A 4 20.18 8.70 -15.81
CA GLU A 4 19.97 9.55 -14.64
C GLU A 4 18.75 10.44 -14.90
N SER A 5 17.99 10.67 -13.85
CA SER A 5 16.88 11.62 -13.93
C SER A 5 17.42 13.04 -14.10
N PRO A 6 16.83 13.86 -14.96
CA PRO A 6 17.18 15.27 -15.04
C PRO A 6 16.76 16.06 -13.80
N TYR A 7 15.95 15.45 -12.93
CA TYR A 7 15.44 16.11 -11.73
C TYR A 7 16.12 15.56 -10.49
N LYS A 8 16.29 16.44 -9.51
CA LYS A 8 16.71 16.02 -8.18
C LYS A 8 15.48 15.51 -7.45
N PHE A 9 15.58 14.37 -6.82
CA PHE A 9 14.47 13.81 -6.07
C PHE A 9 14.96 13.02 -4.86
N CYS A 10 14.08 12.89 -3.88
CA CYS A 10 14.26 12.00 -2.75
C CYS A 10 13.11 11.02 -2.74
N TYR A 11 13.42 9.74 -2.77
CA TYR A 11 12.43 8.68 -2.71
C TYR A 11 12.47 8.05 -1.34
N PHE A 12 11.46 8.31 -0.54
CA PHE A 12 11.37 7.78 0.81
C PHE A 12 10.48 6.56 0.88
N VAL A 13 10.90 5.56 1.64
CA VAL A 13 10.06 4.43 2.00
C VAL A 13 9.85 4.47 3.50
N LEU A 14 8.62 4.74 3.90
CA LEU A 14 8.25 4.73 5.31
C LEU A 14 8.01 3.30 5.74
N ASN A 15 8.80 2.83 6.67
CA ASN A 15 8.76 1.47 7.18
C ASN A 15 8.41 1.45 8.66
N ASP A 16 8.01 0.30 9.15
CA ASP A 16 7.68 0.11 10.55
C ASP A 16 7.89 -1.36 10.92
N GLU A 17 7.71 -1.68 12.19
CA GLU A 17 7.70 -3.07 12.62
C GLU A 17 6.61 -3.82 11.88
N ARG A 18 6.90 -5.07 11.53
CA ARG A 18 6.00 -5.87 10.70
C ARG A 18 4.60 -6.00 11.29
N LYS A 19 4.52 -6.22 12.59
CA LYS A 19 3.23 -6.34 13.26
C LYS A 19 2.41 -5.06 13.11
N ILE A 20 3.05 -3.91 13.29
CA ILE A 20 2.37 -2.62 13.16
C ILE A 20 1.91 -2.38 11.73
N LEU A 21 2.75 -2.69 10.75
CA LEU A 21 2.37 -2.57 9.34
C LEU A 21 1.16 -3.43 9.01
N TYR A 22 1.17 -4.67 9.46
CA TYR A 22 0.08 -5.61 9.19
C TYR A 22 -1.21 -5.20 9.89
N ASP A 23 -1.12 -4.74 11.13
CA ASP A 23 -2.30 -4.25 11.85
C ASP A 23 -2.92 -3.05 11.15
N ARG A 24 -2.10 -2.14 10.62
CA ARG A 24 -2.58 -0.99 9.85
C ARG A 24 -3.25 -1.40 8.54
N ILE A 25 -2.68 -2.40 7.87
CA ILE A 25 -3.27 -2.93 6.64
C ILE A 25 -4.64 -3.52 6.94
N ASP A 26 -4.75 -4.31 8.00
CA ASP A 26 -6.03 -4.90 8.39
C ASP A 26 -7.07 -3.85 8.75
N LEU A 27 -6.68 -2.82 9.49
CA LEU A 27 -7.57 -1.70 9.81
C LEU A 27 -8.00 -0.94 8.56
N ARG A 28 -7.09 -0.78 7.61
CA ARG A 28 -7.41 -0.11 6.35
C ARG A 28 -8.46 -0.87 5.55
N VAL A 29 -8.34 -2.19 5.52
CA VAL A 29 -9.35 -3.05 4.87
C VAL A 29 -10.69 -2.91 5.57
N ASP A 30 -10.71 -2.94 6.91
CA ASP A 30 -11.94 -2.75 7.68
C ASP A 30 -12.58 -1.40 7.35
N LYS A 31 -11.77 -0.35 7.23
CA LYS A 31 -12.27 0.97 6.89
C LYS A 31 -12.83 1.02 5.47
N MET A 32 -12.20 0.35 4.53
CA MET A 32 -12.72 0.27 3.15
C MET A 32 -14.11 -0.36 3.14
N LEU A 33 -14.31 -1.38 3.96
CA LEU A 33 -15.62 -2.04 4.08
C LEU A 33 -16.65 -1.10 4.70
N GLU A 34 -16.28 -0.35 5.74
CA GLU A 34 -17.15 0.64 6.35
C GLU A 34 -17.52 1.77 5.37
N ASP A 35 -16.58 2.16 4.52
CA ASP A 35 -16.76 3.26 3.58
C ASP A 35 -17.54 2.84 2.31
N GLY A 36 -18.00 1.59 2.23
CA GLY A 36 -18.88 1.15 1.18
C GLY A 36 -18.27 0.29 0.09
N LEU A 37 -17.19 -0.43 0.38
CA LEU A 37 -16.58 -1.32 -0.61
C LEU A 37 -17.57 -2.34 -1.18
N LEU A 38 -18.44 -2.92 -0.34
CA LEU A 38 -19.43 -3.88 -0.80
C LEU A 38 -20.39 -3.25 -1.82
N ASP A 39 -20.86 -2.05 -1.53
CA ASP A 39 -21.77 -1.34 -2.42
C ASP A 39 -21.09 -0.94 -3.72
N GLU A 40 -19.84 -0.52 -3.66
CA GLU A 40 -19.06 -0.17 -4.84
C GLU A 40 -18.91 -1.35 -5.78
N VAL A 41 -18.52 -2.51 -5.25
CA VAL A 41 -18.34 -3.72 -6.06
C VAL A 41 -19.69 -4.23 -6.57
N SER A 42 -20.74 -4.16 -5.75
CA SER A 42 -22.09 -4.54 -6.16
C SER A 42 -22.58 -3.68 -7.32
N ASP A 43 -22.31 -2.39 -7.28
CA ASP A 43 -22.66 -1.46 -8.35
C ASP A 43 -21.91 -1.80 -9.65
N LEU A 44 -20.62 -2.10 -9.56
CA LEU A 44 -19.84 -2.52 -10.72
C LEU A 44 -20.36 -3.84 -11.31
N LYS A 45 -20.71 -4.78 -10.47
CA LYS A 45 -21.31 -6.05 -10.91
C LYS A 45 -22.60 -5.80 -11.68
N ASN A 46 -23.45 -4.92 -11.17
CA ASN A 46 -24.74 -4.58 -11.80
C ASN A 46 -24.55 -3.88 -13.14
N ARG A 47 -23.41 -3.24 -13.36
CA ARG A 47 -23.05 -2.60 -14.64
C ARG A 47 -22.44 -3.58 -15.64
N GLY A 48 -22.31 -4.85 -15.27
CA GLY A 48 -21.79 -5.89 -16.16
C GLY A 48 -20.31 -6.17 -16.04
N TYR A 49 -19.63 -5.59 -15.06
CA TYR A 49 -18.20 -5.88 -14.83
C TYR A 49 -18.05 -7.28 -14.26
N THR A 50 -17.05 -8.01 -14.75
CA THR A 50 -16.72 -9.36 -14.30
C THR A 50 -15.33 -9.40 -13.73
N LYS A 51 -14.98 -10.46 -13.00
CA LYS A 51 -13.66 -10.60 -12.40
C LYS A 51 -12.53 -10.73 -13.42
N ASP A 52 -12.85 -11.02 -14.67
CA ASP A 52 -11.86 -11.11 -15.74
C ASP A 52 -11.44 -9.74 -16.28
N MET A 53 -12.19 -8.71 -15.97
CA MET A 53 -11.88 -7.35 -16.39
C MET A 53 -10.76 -6.77 -15.51
N VAL A 54 -9.89 -5.94 -16.11
CA VAL A 54 -8.74 -5.36 -15.42
C VAL A 54 -9.15 -4.62 -14.15
N SER A 55 -10.27 -3.87 -14.20
CA SER A 55 -10.77 -3.14 -13.04
C SER A 55 -11.18 -4.03 -11.87
N MET A 56 -11.47 -5.30 -12.14
CA MET A 56 -11.87 -6.26 -11.11
C MET A 56 -10.73 -7.12 -10.60
N GLN A 57 -9.50 -6.92 -11.11
CA GLN A 57 -8.32 -7.67 -10.68
C GLN A 57 -7.54 -6.98 -9.58
N GLY A 58 -7.92 -5.76 -9.22
CA GLY A 58 -7.33 -5.05 -8.10
C GLY A 58 -7.70 -5.70 -6.75
N LEU A 59 -6.87 -5.43 -5.75
CA LEU A 59 -7.13 -5.95 -4.41
C LEU A 59 -8.49 -5.48 -3.89
N GLY A 60 -9.28 -6.42 -3.43
CA GLY A 60 -10.58 -6.17 -2.86
C GLY A 60 -11.75 -6.43 -3.80
N TYR A 61 -11.61 -6.15 -5.09
CA TYR A 61 -12.72 -6.30 -6.02
C TYR A 61 -13.03 -7.77 -6.31
N LYS A 62 -12.01 -8.54 -6.59
CA LYS A 62 -12.17 -9.96 -6.91
C LYS A 62 -12.78 -10.74 -5.75
N GLU A 63 -12.28 -10.52 -4.56
CA GLU A 63 -12.71 -11.22 -3.36
C GLU A 63 -14.15 -10.87 -3.01
N ILE A 64 -14.50 -9.59 -3.08
CA ILE A 64 -15.85 -9.15 -2.80
C ILE A 64 -16.83 -9.62 -3.89
N LEU A 65 -16.38 -9.62 -5.14
CA LEU A 65 -17.21 -10.15 -6.24
C LEU A 65 -17.51 -11.62 -6.04
N ASP A 66 -16.52 -12.41 -5.62
CA ASP A 66 -16.73 -13.84 -5.33
C ASP A 66 -17.75 -14.02 -4.22
N TYR A 67 -17.71 -13.19 -3.19
CA TYR A 67 -18.73 -13.20 -2.15
C TYR A 67 -20.12 -12.86 -2.69
N LEU A 68 -20.22 -11.81 -3.50
CA LEU A 68 -21.50 -11.39 -4.09
C LEU A 68 -22.07 -12.44 -5.02
N ASN A 69 -21.23 -13.23 -5.66
CA ASN A 69 -21.63 -14.34 -6.52
C ASN A 69 -21.94 -15.63 -5.74
N GLY A 70 -21.83 -15.59 -4.42
CA GLY A 70 -22.12 -16.73 -3.57
C GLY A 70 -21.05 -17.81 -3.54
N GLU A 71 -19.86 -17.55 -4.06
CA GLU A 71 -18.79 -18.52 -4.13
C GLU A 71 -18.06 -18.71 -2.80
N ILE A 72 -17.99 -17.66 -1.99
CA ILE A 72 -17.37 -17.69 -0.66
C ILE A 72 -18.18 -16.85 0.31
N SER A 73 -17.96 -17.07 1.61
CA SER A 73 -18.58 -16.26 2.64
C SER A 73 -17.91 -14.87 2.72
N LEU A 74 -18.62 -13.92 3.32
CA LEU A 74 -18.06 -12.59 3.54
C LEU A 74 -16.83 -12.66 4.45
N GLU A 75 -16.89 -13.47 5.49
CA GLU A 75 -15.75 -13.64 6.40
C GLU A 75 -14.52 -14.14 5.66
N LYS A 76 -14.70 -15.11 4.76
CA LYS A 76 -13.60 -15.63 3.97
C LYS A 76 -13.06 -14.61 2.99
N ALA A 77 -13.95 -13.84 2.35
CA ALA A 77 -13.55 -12.79 1.44
C ALA A 77 -12.68 -11.74 2.16
N ILE A 78 -13.09 -11.33 3.35
CA ILE A 78 -12.33 -10.38 4.17
C ILE A 78 -10.98 -10.96 4.58
N TYR A 79 -10.96 -12.22 5.00
CA TYR A 79 -9.72 -12.90 5.36
C TYR A 79 -8.72 -12.93 4.20
N ILE A 80 -9.19 -13.34 3.03
CA ILE A 80 -8.34 -13.41 1.83
C ILE A 80 -7.85 -12.02 1.44
N LEU A 81 -8.73 -11.03 1.48
CA LEU A 81 -8.37 -9.65 1.14
C LEU A 81 -7.27 -9.12 2.06
N LYS A 82 -7.40 -9.30 3.36
CA LYS A 82 -6.38 -8.87 4.32
C LYS A 82 -5.06 -9.60 4.10
N ARG A 83 -5.11 -10.91 3.92
CA ARG A 83 -3.93 -11.73 3.66
C ARG A 83 -3.20 -11.28 2.39
N ASP A 84 -3.94 -11.11 1.31
CA ASP A 84 -3.33 -10.76 0.03
C ASP A 84 -2.78 -9.33 0.04
N THR A 85 -3.43 -8.43 0.75
CA THR A 85 -2.94 -7.06 0.92
C THR A 85 -1.63 -7.05 1.72
N ARG A 86 -1.54 -7.85 2.77
CA ARG A 86 -0.29 -8.00 3.53
C ARG A 86 0.83 -8.58 2.66
N HIS A 87 0.52 -9.60 1.86
CA HIS A 87 1.50 -10.20 0.96
C HIS A 87 1.97 -9.20 -0.11
N PHE A 88 1.06 -8.41 -0.63
CA PHE A 88 1.40 -7.38 -1.60
C PHE A 88 2.35 -6.35 -0.99
N ALA A 89 2.06 -5.88 0.22
CA ALA A 89 2.92 -4.95 0.93
C ALA A 89 4.32 -5.55 1.17
N LYS A 90 4.39 -6.82 1.55
CA LYS A 90 5.66 -7.52 1.75
C LYS A 90 6.48 -7.56 0.47
N ARG A 91 5.82 -7.87 -0.66
CA ARG A 91 6.51 -7.88 -1.96
C ARG A 91 7.04 -6.51 -2.35
N GLN A 92 6.28 -5.45 -2.08
CA GLN A 92 6.73 -4.08 -2.34
C GLN A 92 7.96 -3.73 -1.52
N LEU A 93 7.97 -4.07 -0.24
CA LEU A 93 9.14 -3.82 0.62
C LEU A 93 10.36 -4.58 0.13
N THR A 94 10.17 -5.82 -0.30
CA THR A 94 11.26 -6.63 -0.85
C THR A 94 11.81 -5.99 -2.12
N TRP A 95 10.93 -5.48 -2.98
CA TRP A 95 11.34 -4.80 -4.20
C TRP A 95 12.14 -3.53 -3.88
N PHE A 96 11.67 -2.70 -2.95
CA PHE A 96 12.35 -1.48 -2.56
C PHE A 96 13.74 -1.73 -1.98
N ARG A 97 13.95 -2.87 -1.31
CA ARG A 97 15.27 -3.21 -0.78
C ARG A 97 16.33 -3.40 -1.86
N ARG A 98 15.91 -3.63 -3.08
CA ARG A 98 16.81 -3.78 -4.24
C ARG A 98 17.13 -2.44 -4.88
N GLU A 99 16.39 -1.41 -4.56
CA GLU A 99 16.57 -0.07 -5.14
C GLU A 99 17.64 0.70 -4.36
N ARG A 100 18.58 1.32 -5.10
CA ARG A 100 19.70 2.03 -4.49
C ARG A 100 19.35 3.44 -4.05
N ASP A 101 18.41 4.08 -4.74
CA ASP A 101 18.11 5.50 -4.55
C ASP A 101 16.97 5.75 -3.56
N VAL A 102 16.66 4.74 -2.76
CA VAL A 102 15.56 4.81 -1.80
C VAL A 102 16.12 5.10 -0.40
N ILE A 103 15.49 6.03 0.27
CA ILE A 103 15.83 6.39 1.64
C ILE A 103 14.80 5.74 2.57
N TRP A 104 15.25 4.84 3.43
CA TRP A 104 14.39 4.14 4.37
C TRP A 104 14.21 4.96 5.63
N ILE A 105 12.97 5.18 6.00
CA ILE A 105 12.61 5.80 7.27
C ILE A 105 11.86 4.76 8.09
N ASN A 106 12.51 4.26 9.13
CA ASN A 106 11.89 3.30 10.06
C ASN A 106 11.17 4.09 11.14
N LYS A 107 9.86 4.13 11.07
CA LYS A 107 9.05 5.00 11.92
C LYS A 107 9.21 4.68 13.40
N ASN A 108 9.45 3.42 13.74
CA ASN A 108 9.67 3.02 15.12
C ASN A 108 10.95 3.60 15.73
N GLU A 109 11.95 3.96 14.92
CA GLU A 109 13.18 4.59 15.40
C GLU A 109 12.95 6.04 15.85
N TYR A 110 11.84 6.62 15.46
CA TYR A 110 11.48 8.00 15.80
C TYR A 110 10.22 8.06 16.67
N ASP A 111 9.91 6.95 17.36
CA ASP A 111 8.74 6.83 18.23
C ASP A 111 7.42 7.18 17.53
N HIS A 112 7.36 6.98 16.23
CA HIS A 112 6.18 7.32 15.39
C HIS A 112 5.80 8.80 15.47
N ASP A 113 6.76 9.66 15.84
CA ASP A 113 6.55 11.10 15.91
C ASP A 113 6.63 11.69 14.50
N GLU A 114 5.50 12.13 13.98
CA GLU A 114 5.42 12.65 12.62
C GLU A 114 6.29 13.88 12.40
N GLU A 115 6.40 14.75 13.39
CA GLU A 115 7.26 15.94 13.27
C GLU A 115 8.74 15.57 13.17
N ARG A 116 9.18 14.63 13.99
CA ARG A 116 10.56 14.14 13.94
C ARG A 116 10.86 13.47 12.60
N ILE A 117 9.92 12.66 12.12
CA ILE A 117 10.07 11.98 10.82
C ILE A 117 10.15 13.02 9.70
N LEU A 118 9.28 14.02 9.72
CA LEU A 118 9.28 15.08 8.72
C LEU A 118 10.61 15.84 8.75
N ASP A 119 11.12 16.17 9.94
CA ASP A 119 12.39 16.87 10.08
C ASP A 119 13.55 16.07 9.48
N VAL A 120 13.56 14.76 9.70
CA VAL A 120 14.55 13.86 9.11
C VAL A 120 14.44 13.87 7.58
N MET A 121 13.23 13.76 7.05
CA MET A 121 13.02 13.80 5.60
C MET A 121 13.48 15.11 5.00
N LEU A 122 13.15 16.23 5.63
CA LEU A 122 13.57 17.55 5.17
C LEU A 122 15.10 17.69 5.23
N SER A 123 15.75 17.10 6.22
CA SER A 123 17.20 17.06 6.32
C SER A 123 17.83 16.40 5.09
N TYR A 124 17.29 15.24 4.67
CA TYR A 124 17.76 14.57 3.45
C TYR A 124 17.54 15.42 2.20
N VAL A 125 16.41 16.09 2.11
CA VAL A 125 16.11 16.96 0.96
C VAL A 125 17.12 18.11 0.89
N ARG A 126 17.39 18.77 2.01
CA ARG A 126 18.37 19.87 2.07
C ARG A 126 19.75 19.40 1.67
N GLU A 127 20.16 18.26 2.18
CA GLU A 127 21.45 17.67 1.86
C GLU A 127 21.56 17.38 0.36
N ARG A 128 20.51 16.83 -0.23
CA ARG A 128 20.46 16.53 -1.65
C ARG A 128 20.57 17.79 -2.51
N ILE A 129 19.93 18.86 -2.09
CA ILE A 129 20.01 20.15 -2.79
C ILE A 129 21.41 20.74 -2.70
N ASN A 130 22.05 20.66 -1.53
CA ASN A 130 23.34 21.28 -1.28
C ASN A 130 24.53 20.51 -1.88
N THR A 131 24.38 19.22 -2.15
CA THR A 131 25.46 18.40 -2.69
C THR A 131 25.61 18.48 -4.19
N THR A 132 24.80 19.26 -4.87
CA THR A 132 24.92 19.40 -6.32
C THR A 132 25.65 20.68 -6.67
N CYS A 133 26.70 20.52 -7.31
CA CYS A 133 27.45 21.63 -7.90
C CYS A 133 27.23 21.66 -9.38
#